data_9760f58ed73f09292c0f05e104e1de80
#
_entry.id   9760f58ed73f09292c0f05e104e1de80
#
_cell.length_a   1.000
_cell.length_b   1.000
_cell.length_c   1.000
_cell.angle_alpha   90.00
_cell.angle_beta   90.00
_cell.angle_gamma   90.00
#
_symmetry.space_group_name_H-M   'P 1'
#
loop_
_entity.id
_entity.type
_entity.pdbx_description
1 polymer ?
#
loop_
_entity_poly.entity_id
_entity_poly.type
_entity_poly.pdbx_seq_one_letter_code
_entity_poly.pdbx_strand_id
1 'polypeptide(L)'
;VLMMCAQGALGAAIPLTNKQPNILDTKEIWSRDLDIHDLAKRSILGIFLNSNNQLSVIRGLTSYAKDNLLQNIEISSKESIDINVRDLRAYVSQVLGSTVSNTTKGSMEKLIVERLTFHRTRGIIRDFKDVQVSVSGDTATASYSVALTNPLNFIRINATILR
;
A
#
# COMPACT_ATOMS: atom_id res chain seq x y z
N VAL A 1 6.46 6.13 -14.05
CA VAL A 1 5.32 5.51 -14.79
C VAL A 1 5.48 3.99 -14.84
N LEU A 2 6.56 3.43 -15.39
CA LEU A 2 6.77 1.98 -15.53
C LEU A 2 6.59 1.21 -14.20
N MET A 3 7.13 1.72 -13.11
CA MET A 3 7.04 1.05 -11.79
C MET A 3 5.65 1.13 -11.17
N MET A 4 4.89 2.18 -11.45
CA MET A 4 3.49 2.23 -11.03
C MET A 4 2.63 1.24 -11.81
N CYS A 5 2.91 1.05 -13.11
CA CYS A 5 2.25 0.00 -13.90
C CYS A 5 2.61 -1.41 -13.39
N ALA A 6 3.88 -1.64 -13.03
CA ALA A 6 4.32 -2.89 -12.43
C ALA A 6 3.65 -3.15 -11.07
N GLN A 7 3.50 -2.12 -10.23
CA GLN A 7 2.77 -2.22 -8.96
C GLN A 7 1.29 -2.54 -9.19
N GLY A 8 0.65 -1.87 -10.14
CA GLY A 8 -0.75 -2.14 -10.50
C GLY A 8 -0.97 -3.58 -10.98
N ALA A 9 -0.02 -4.14 -11.73
CA ALA A 9 -0.08 -5.53 -12.18
C ALA A 9 0.10 -6.56 -11.04
N LEU A 10 0.89 -6.21 -10.01
CA LEU A 10 1.09 -7.07 -8.84
C LEU A 10 -0.06 -7.00 -7.83
N GLY A 11 -0.78 -5.88 -7.80
CA GLY A 11 -1.81 -5.60 -6.80
C GLY A 11 -1.31 -4.72 -5.65
N ALA A 12 -2.23 -4.00 -5.03
CA ALA A 12 -1.94 -2.94 -4.07
C ALA A 12 -1.11 -3.38 -2.86
N ALA A 13 -1.38 -4.55 -2.32
CA ALA A 13 -0.73 -5.04 -1.09
C ALA A 13 0.62 -5.72 -1.33
N ILE A 14 1.03 -5.93 -2.59
CA ILE A 14 2.26 -6.64 -2.91
C ILE A 14 3.38 -5.64 -3.19
N PRO A 15 4.41 -5.56 -2.33
CA PRO A 15 5.50 -4.61 -2.52
C PRO A 15 6.36 -4.95 -3.74
N LEU A 16 6.90 -3.92 -4.39
CA LEU A 16 7.84 -4.07 -5.52
C LEU A 16 9.23 -4.57 -5.09
N THR A 17 9.56 -4.50 -3.82
CA THR A 17 10.88 -4.91 -3.28
C THR A 17 11.21 -6.35 -3.69
N ASN A 18 12.39 -6.56 -4.28
CA ASN A 18 12.88 -7.82 -4.84
C ASN A 18 12.02 -8.40 -5.99
N LYS A 19 11.08 -7.65 -6.54
CA LYS A 19 10.36 -8.08 -7.74
C LYS A 19 11.17 -7.79 -8.99
N GLN A 20 10.99 -8.65 -9.99
CA GLN A 20 11.62 -8.50 -11.29
C GLN A 20 10.72 -7.62 -12.16
N PRO A 21 11.16 -6.41 -12.51
CA PRO A 21 10.45 -5.64 -13.53
C PRO A 21 10.66 -6.33 -14.87
N ASN A 22 9.61 -6.38 -15.68
CA ASN A 22 9.71 -6.93 -17.03
C ASN A 22 10.39 -5.91 -17.97
N ILE A 23 11.68 -5.72 -17.76
CA ILE A 23 12.56 -4.87 -18.58
C ILE A 23 13.71 -5.72 -19.09
N LEU A 24 14.09 -5.49 -20.34
CA LEU A 24 15.12 -6.29 -21.02
C LEU A 24 16.53 -5.92 -20.56
N ASP A 25 16.77 -4.63 -20.33
CA ASP A 25 18.10 -4.14 -19.97
C ASP A 25 18.02 -2.79 -19.25
N THR A 26 19.09 -2.41 -18.55
CA THR A 26 19.27 -1.10 -17.92
C THR A 26 20.60 -0.52 -18.33
N LYS A 27 20.64 0.80 -18.53
CA LYS A 27 21.84 1.53 -18.90
C LYS A 27 22.89 1.52 -17.76
N GLU A 28 22.42 1.49 -16.52
CA GLU A 28 23.26 1.46 -15.31
C GLU A 28 22.68 0.45 -14.32
N ILE A 29 23.56 -0.25 -13.62
CA ILE A 29 23.21 -1.23 -12.58
C ILE A 29 23.82 -0.72 -11.27
N TRP A 30 22.98 -0.64 -10.24
CA TRP A 30 23.38 -0.19 -8.91
C TRP A 30 23.88 -1.34 -8.06
N SER A 31 24.94 -1.12 -7.29
CA SER A 31 25.41 -2.09 -6.31
C SER A 31 24.46 -2.10 -5.12
N ARG A 32 23.90 -3.28 -4.81
CA ARG A 32 22.98 -3.43 -3.68
C ARG A 32 23.60 -3.02 -2.35
N ASP A 33 24.86 -3.35 -2.13
CA ASP A 33 25.52 -3.15 -0.83
C ASP A 33 26.02 -1.71 -0.63
N LEU A 34 26.41 -1.04 -1.71
CA LEU A 34 26.99 0.30 -1.63
C LEU A 34 25.93 1.40 -1.78
N ASP A 35 24.97 1.22 -2.68
CA ASP A 35 24.09 2.30 -3.12
C ASP A 35 22.69 2.25 -2.52
N ILE A 36 22.27 1.09 -1.97
CA ILE A 36 20.89 0.87 -1.52
C ILE A 36 20.44 1.87 -0.45
N HIS A 37 21.31 2.18 0.51
CA HIS A 37 20.97 3.10 1.60
C HIS A 37 20.87 4.55 1.14
N ASP A 38 21.75 4.96 0.26
CA ASP A 38 21.79 6.34 -0.23
C ASP A 38 20.68 6.62 -1.22
N LEU A 39 20.35 5.66 -2.09
CA LEU A 39 19.21 5.73 -2.97
C LEU A 39 17.89 5.78 -2.19
N ALA A 40 17.73 4.90 -1.20
CA ALA A 40 16.54 4.87 -0.37
C ALA A 40 16.33 6.17 0.44
N LYS A 41 17.38 6.75 1.00
CA LYS A 41 17.32 8.03 1.69
C LYS A 41 16.90 9.20 0.79
N ARG A 42 17.25 9.12 -0.49
CA ARG A 42 16.89 10.13 -1.49
C ARG A 42 15.54 9.84 -2.18
N SER A 43 14.80 8.83 -1.72
CA SER A 43 13.55 8.39 -2.34
C SER A 43 13.72 8.01 -3.82
N ILE A 44 14.86 7.41 -4.16
CA ILE A 44 15.18 6.93 -5.50
C ILE A 44 14.95 5.42 -5.54
N LEU A 45 14.15 4.98 -6.49
CA LEU A 45 13.93 3.57 -6.78
C LEU A 45 15.11 3.05 -7.60
N GLY A 46 15.92 2.19 -6.99
CA GLY A 46 17.07 1.54 -7.65
C GLY A 46 16.72 0.15 -8.18
N ILE A 47 17.43 -0.25 -9.22
CA ILE A 47 17.39 -1.60 -9.81
C ILE A 47 18.78 -2.21 -9.69
N PHE A 48 18.85 -3.47 -9.31
CA PHE A 48 20.11 -4.19 -9.15
C PHE A 48 20.04 -5.58 -9.79
N LEU A 49 21.18 -6.20 -10.03
CA LEU A 49 21.27 -7.62 -10.38
C LEU A 49 21.24 -8.47 -9.11
N ASN A 50 20.28 -9.38 -9.04
CA ASN A 50 20.22 -10.36 -7.95
C ASN A 50 21.23 -11.50 -8.16
N SER A 51 21.34 -12.42 -7.20
CA SER A 51 22.26 -13.57 -7.25
C SER A 51 22.02 -14.49 -8.46
N ASN A 52 20.86 -14.43 -9.08
CA ASN A 52 20.51 -15.20 -10.28
C ASN A 52 20.74 -14.41 -11.58
N ASN A 53 21.48 -13.29 -11.50
CA ASN A 53 21.75 -12.40 -12.61
C ASN A 53 20.50 -11.79 -13.27
N GLN A 54 19.45 -11.56 -12.48
CA GLN A 54 18.19 -10.99 -12.93
C GLN A 54 17.99 -9.60 -12.35
N LEU A 55 17.45 -8.69 -13.14
CA LEU A 55 17.13 -7.34 -12.69
C LEU A 55 16.01 -7.38 -11.64
N SER A 56 16.27 -6.79 -10.49
CA SER A 56 15.32 -6.73 -9.37
C SER A 56 15.24 -5.31 -8.79
N VAL A 57 14.07 -4.95 -8.30
CA VAL A 57 13.84 -3.65 -7.63
C VAL A 57 14.40 -3.71 -6.21
N ILE A 58 15.22 -2.75 -5.85
CA ILE A 58 15.78 -2.62 -4.50
C ILE A 58 14.65 -2.40 -3.49
N ARG A 59 13.85 -1.35 -3.71
CA ARG A 59 12.72 -0.98 -2.85
C ARG A 59 11.70 -0.17 -3.63
N GLY A 60 10.41 -0.42 -3.42
CA GLY A 60 9.32 0.30 -4.05
C GLY A 60 9.03 1.64 -3.39
N LEU A 61 9.80 2.67 -3.74
CA LEU A 61 9.73 4.00 -3.14
C LEU A 61 8.94 4.98 -4.00
N THR A 62 8.17 5.86 -3.34
CA THR A 62 7.63 7.07 -3.94
C THR A 62 8.70 8.15 -3.98
N SER A 63 8.48 9.24 -4.71
CA SER A 63 9.37 10.43 -4.68
C SER A 63 9.21 11.30 -3.42
N TYR A 64 8.43 10.86 -2.44
CA TYR A 64 8.18 11.61 -1.22
C TYR A 64 9.31 11.42 -0.21
N ALA A 65 9.96 12.51 0.20
CA ALA A 65 11.13 12.50 1.07
C ALA A 65 11.01 13.42 2.32
N LYS A 66 9.78 13.87 2.66
CA LYS A 66 9.59 14.85 3.74
C LYS A 66 9.59 14.24 5.14
N ASP A 67 9.15 12.99 5.28
CA ASP A 67 9.09 12.27 6.55
C ASP A 67 9.42 10.78 6.34
N ASN A 68 9.49 10.02 7.45
CA ASN A 68 9.77 8.59 7.43
C ASN A 68 8.51 7.72 7.53
N LEU A 69 7.33 8.28 7.25
CA LEU A 69 6.09 7.53 7.32
C LEU A 69 5.96 6.57 6.14
N LEU A 70 5.95 5.27 6.40
CA LEU A 70 5.89 4.22 5.38
C LEU A 70 4.69 4.38 4.44
N GLN A 71 3.58 4.88 4.94
CA GLN A 71 2.37 5.16 4.16
C GLN A 71 2.57 6.18 3.03
N ASN A 72 3.59 7.04 3.16
CA ASN A 72 3.92 8.06 2.17
C ASN A 72 5.11 7.64 1.29
N ILE A 73 6.03 6.85 1.83
CA ILE A 73 7.28 6.47 1.20
C ILE A 73 7.11 5.23 0.30
N GLU A 74 6.33 4.25 0.73
CA GLU A 74 6.15 2.99 -0.01
C GLU A 74 5.02 3.09 -1.04
N ILE A 75 5.32 2.73 -2.29
CA ILE A 75 4.33 2.73 -3.38
C ILE A 75 3.15 1.81 -3.04
N SER A 76 3.42 0.59 -2.56
CA SER A 76 2.38 -0.38 -2.20
C SER A 76 1.46 0.12 -1.08
N SER A 77 2.01 0.78 -0.07
CA SER A 77 1.23 1.36 1.02
C SER A 77 0.34 2.50 0.53
N LYS A 78 0.87 3.38 -0.32
CA LYS A 78 0.11 4.48 -0.92
C LYS A 78 -1.02 3.95 -1.79
N GLU A 79 -0.75 2.96 -2.61
CA GLU A 79 -1.75 2.34 -3.49
C GLU A 79 -2.83 1.63 -2.68
N SER A 80 -2.46 0.95 -1.58
CA SER A 80 -3.44 0.33 -0.68
C SER A 80 -4.43 1.34 -0.10
N ILE A 81 -3.95 2.52 0.32
CA ILE A 81 -4.82 3.61 0.80
C ILE A 81 -5.74 4.08 -0.32
N ASP A 82 -5.18 4.37 -1.49
CA ASP A 82 -5.94 4.92 -2.61
C ASP A 82 -7.02 3.94 -3.12
N ILE A 83 -6.71 2.65 -3.19
CA ILE A 83 -7.69 1.61 -3.52
C ILE A 83 -8.74 1.50 -2.43
N ASN A 84 -8.33 1.47 -1.15
CA ASN A 84 -9.28 1.37 -0.04
C ASN A 84 -10.30 2.50 -0.08
N VAL A 85 -9.85 3.75 -0.20
CA VAL A 85 -10.74 4.92 -0.22
C VAL A 85 -11.63 4.95 -1.46
N ARG A 86 -11.07 4.68 -2.64
CA ARG A 86 -11.81 4.71 -3.91
C ARG A 86 -12.87 3.61 -3.96
N ASP A 87 -12.51 2.41 -3.58
CA ASP A 87 -13.39 1.25 -3.60
C ASP A 87 -14.50 1.38 -2.54
N LEU A 88 -14.15 1.86 -1.34
CA LEU A 88 -15.14 2.13 -0.31
C LEU A 88 -16.16 3.19 -0.75
N ARG A 89 -15.69 4.28 -1.38
CA ARG A 89 -16.60 5.30 -1.94
C ARG A 89 -17.54 4.70 -2.98
N ALA A 90 -17.04 3.90 -3.90
CA ALA A 90 -17.86 3.23 -4.90
C ALA A 90 -18.87 2.28 -4.27
N TYR A 91 -18.46 1.53 -3.23
CA TYR A 91 -19.35 0.60 -2.54
C TYR A 91 -20.45 1.29 -1.74
N VAL A 92 -20.14 2.39 -1.06
CA VAL A 92 -21.12 3.15 -0.26
C VAL A 92 -22.03 4.01 -1.14
N SER A 93 -21.62 4.30 -2.38
CA SER A 93 -22.44 5.11 -3.31
C SER A 93 -23.82 4.52 -3.60
N GLN A 94 -24.03 3.23 -3.42
CA GLN A 94 -25.35 2.59 -3.56
C GLN A 94 -26.41 3.09 -2.55
N VAL A 95 -25.98 3.77 -1.48
CA VAL A 95 -26.90 4.39 -0.50
C VAL A 95 -27.32 5.80 -0.92
N LEU A 96 -26.65 6.40 -1.91
CA LEU A 96 -26.99 7.73 -2.42
C LEU A 96 -28.40 7.72 -3.03
N GLY A 97 -29.14 8.78 -2.73
CA GLY A 97 -30.53 8.93 -3.18
C GLY A 97 -31.58 8.22 -2.30
N SER A 98 -31.14 7.49 -1.25
CA SER A 98 -32.09 6.96 -0.25
C SER A 98 -32.54 8.06 0.72
N THR A 99 -33.74 7.88 1.27
CA THR A 99 -34.26 8.82 2.28
C THR A 99 -33.45 8.73 3.56
N VAL A 100 -33.04 9.87 4.09
CA VAL A 100 -32.31 9.95 5.37
C VAL A 100 -33.17 9.47 6.52
N SER A 101 -32.79 8.39 7.17
CA SER A 101 -33.44 7.78 8.32
C SER A 101 -32.39 7.19 9.28
N ASN A 102 -32.80 6.83 10.49
CA ASN A 102 -31.91 6.12 11.41
C ASN A 102 -31.44 4.77 10.84
N THR A 103 -32.22 4.15 9.98
CA THR A 103 -31.83 2.92 9.26
C THR A 103 -30.72 3.16 8.25
N THR A 104 -30.71 4.34 7.62
CA THR A 104 -29.66 4.71 6.64
C THR A 104 -28.27 4.73 7.28
N LYS A 105 -28.13 5.29 8.50
CA LYS A 105 -26.88 5.29 9.26
C LYS A 105 -26.39 3.87 9.51
N GLY A 106 -27.21 2.99 10.08
CA GLY A 106 -26.83 1.61 10.38
C GLY A 106 -26.52 0.78 9.13
N SER A 107 -27.26 1.00 8.04
CA SER A 107 -26.98 0.35 6.76
C SER A 107 -25.63 0.78 6.20
N MET A 108 -25.30 2.06 6.28
CA MET A 108 -24.03 2.60 5.82
C MET A 108 -22.84 2.09 6.66
N GLU A 109 -22.98 2.04 8.00
CA GLU A 109 -21.97 1.45 8.88
C GLU A 109 -21.71 -0.02 8.53
N LYS A 110 -22.77 -0.80 8.32
CA LYS A 110 -22.67 -2.21 7.92
C LYS A 110 -21.94 -2.38 6.60
N LEU A 111 -22.28 -1.60 5.58
CA LEU A 111 -21.61 -1.64 4.28
C LEU A 111 -20.11 -1.30 4.39
N ILE A 112 -19.76 -0.29 5.19
CA ILE A 112 -18.35 0.09 5.42
C ILE A 112 -17.61 -1.05 6.09
N VAL A 113 -18.15 -1.63 7.17
CA VAL A 113 -17.53 -2.75 7.90
C VAL A 113 -17.37 -3.98 6.98
N GLU A 114 -18.38 -4.31 6.20
CA GLU A 114 -18.34 -5.41 5.23
C GLU A 114 -17.22 -5.20 4.21
N ARG A 115 -17.12 -4.00 3.62
CA ARG A 115 -16.08 -3.70 2.62
C ARG A 115 -14.68 -3.65 3.22
N LEU A 116 -14.51 -3.09 4.40
CA LEU A 116 -13.23 -3.11 5.11
C LEU A 116 -12.81 -4.53 5.50
N THR A 117 -13.75 -5.39 5.89
CA THR A 117 -13.50 -6.81 6.14
C THR A 117 -13.04 -7.52 4.88
N PHE A 118 -13.66 -7.25 3.72
CA PHE A 118 -13.20 -7.75 2.44
C PHE A 118 -11.76 -7.29 2.12
N HIS A 119 -11.44 -6.01 2.33
CA HIS A 119 -10.07 -5.49 2.12
C HIS A 119 -9.06 -6.16 3.05
N ARG A 120 -9.42 -6.41 4.31
CA ARG A 120 -8.57 -7.15 5.26
C ARG A 120 -8.33 -8.59 4.79
N THR A 121 -9.36 -9.30 4.38
CA THR A 121 -9.27 -10.67 3.87
C THR A 121 -8.39 -10.76 2.61
N ARG A 122 -8.43 -9.72 1.77
CA ARG A 122 -7.58 -9.62 0.57
C ARG A 122 -6.17 -9.12 0.84
N GLY A 123 -5.84 -8.77 2.10
CA GLY A 123 -4.52 -8.27 2.48
C GLY A 123 -4.22 -6.83 2.01
N ILE A 124 -5.22 -6.10 1.51
CA ILE A 124 -5.07 -4.69 1.12
C ILE A 124 -4.79 -3.83 2.35
N ILE A 125 -5.47 -4.13 3.46
CA ILE A 125 -5.21 -3.56 4.77
C ILE A 125 -4.94 -4.69 5.76
N ARG A 126 -4.17 -4.42 6.81
CA ARG A 126 -3.92 -5.38 7.89
C ARG A 126 -5.09 -5.47 8.86
N ASP A 127 -5.65 -4.32 9.24
CA ASP A 127 -6.76 -4.23 10.19
C ASP A 127 -7.46 -2.87 10.07
N PHE A 128 -8.64 -2.75 10.70
CA PHE A 128 -9.40 -1.51 10.77
C PHE A 128 -10.13 -1.39 12.10
N LYS A 129 -10.45 -0.16 12.51
CA LYS A 129 -11.19 0.15 13.74
C LYS A 129 -11.89 1.50 13.66
N ASP A 130 -12.66 1.82 14.70
CA ASP A 130 -13.31 3.12 14.92
C ASP A 130 -14.21 3.54 13.74
N VAL A 131 -14.96 2.58 13.17
CA VAL A 131 -15.92 2.89 12.11
C VAL A 131 -17.11 3.64 12.70
N GLN A 132 -17.32 4.87 12.26
CA GLN A 132 -18.41 5.73 12.71
C GLN A 132 -19.04 6.43 11.52
N VAL A 133 -20.35 6.55 11.52
CA VAL A 133 -21.11 7.31 10.54
C VAL A 133 -21.94 8.36 11.28
N SER A 134 -21.86 9.60 10.83
CA SER A 134 -22.74 10.70 11.27
C SER A 134 -23.51 11.23 10.08
N VAL A 135 -24.77 11.61 10.31
CA VAL A 135 -25.63 12.19 9.28
C VAL A 135 -26.11 13.54 9.77
N SER A 136 -25.92 14.56 8.93
CA SER A 136 -26.36 15.93 9.20
C SER A 136 -27.01 16.51 7.94
N GLY A 137 -28.30 16.78 7.99
CA GLY A 137 -29.08 17.19 6.84
C GLY A 137 -29.08 16.09 5.75
N ASP A 138 -28.60 16.44 4.57
CA ASP A 138 -28.48 15.56 3.39
C ASP A 138 -27.08 14.93 3.25
N THR A 139 -26.18 15.20 4.21
CA THR A 139 -24.79 14.76 4.16
C THR A 139 -24.51 13.69 5.19
N ALA A 140 -23.97 12.57 4.73
CA ALA A 140 -23.43 11.51 5.58
C ALA A 140 -21.89 11.55 5.57
N THR A 141 -21.29 11.57 6.77
CA THR A 141 -19.84 11.54 6.95
C THR A 141 -19.46 10.22 7.62
N ALA A 142 -18.54 9.49 7.00
CA ALA A 142 -17.95 8.29 7.55
C ALA A 142 -16.50 8.53 7.96
N SER A 143 -16.13 8.08 9.14
CA SER A 143 -14.75 8.08 9.63
C SER A 143 -14.36 6.66 10.08
N TYR A 144 -13.13 6.28 9.81
CA TYR A 144 -12.56 4.98 10.20
C TYR A 144 -11.04 5.06 10.24
N SER A 145 -10.42 4.16 10.99
CA SER A 145 -8.97 4.01 11.06
C SER A 145 -8.54 2.69 10.41
N VAL A 146 -7.46 2.71 9.63
CA VAL A 146 -6.91 1.51 9.00
C VAL A 146 -5.45 1.31 9.36
N ALA A 147 -5.06 0.07 9.59
CA ALA A 147 -3.67 -0.35 9.69
C ALA A 147 -3.25 -0.94 8.33
N LEU A 148 -2.19 -0.38 7.74
CA LEU A 148 -1.67 -0.85 6.46
C LEU A 148 -0.85 -2.13 6.62
N THR A 149 -0.75 -2.89 5.54
CA THR A 149 0.21 -3.99 5.42
C THR A 149 1.58 -3.40 5.11
N ASN A 150 2.53 -3.56 6.04
CA ASN A 150 3.88 -3.07 5.84
C ASN A 150 4.72 -4.11 5.06
N PRO A 151 5.49 -3.69 4.05
CA PRO A 151 6.41 -4.58 3.35
C PRO A 151 7.56 -5.00 4.25
N LEU A 152 8.03 -6.25 4.11
CA LEU A 152 9.28 -6.72 4.69
C LEU A 152 10.44 -6.34 3.75
N ASN A 153 11.12 -5.23 4.05
CA ASN A 153 12.16 -4.70 3.19
C ASN A 153 13.57 -5.19 3.57
N PHE A 154 13.80 -5.59 4.82
CA PHE A 154 15.12 -5.98 5.33
C PHE A 154 15.05 -7.24 6.17
N ILE A 155 16.02 -8.13 5.99
CA ILE A 155 16.25 -9.30 6.83
C ILE A 155 17.65 -9.18 7.40
N ARG A 156 17.78 -9.23 8.74
CA ARG A 156 19.08 -9.29 9.42
C ARG A 156 19.26 -10.69 9.99
N ILE A 157 20.32 -11.38 9.60
CA ILE A 157 20.68 -12.70 10.09
C ILE A 157 21.92 -12.57 10.98
N ASN A 158 21.81 -12.97 12.24
CA ASN A 158 22.94 -13.05 13.15
C ASN A 158 23.30 -14.54 13.34
N ALA A 159 24.48 -14.93 12.90
CA ALA A 159 25.01 -16.28 13.08
C ALA A 159 26.10 -16.28 14.17
N THR A 160 25.98 -17.17 15.18
CA THR A 160 26.99 -17.37 16.22
C THR A 160 27.62 -18.74 16.04
N ILE A 161 28.94 -18.79 15.98
CA ILE A 161 29.70 -20.04 15.92
C ILE A 161 29.91 -20.52 17.36
N LEU A 162 29.40 -21.69 17.66
CA LEU A 162 29.70 -22.36 18.93
C LEU A 162 31.08 -23.02 18.83
N ARG A 163 31.93 -22.80 19.84
CA ARG A 163 33.24 -23.43 19.97
C ARG A 163 33.12 -24.68 20.81
#